data_5340d5fd5bc69fd7804a5ff9d1a133c4
#
_entry.id   5340d5fd5bc69fd7804a5ff9d1a133c4
#
_cell.length_a   1.000
_cell.length_b   1.000
_cell.length_c   1.000
_cell.angle_alpha   90.00
_cell.angle_beta   90.00
_cell.angle_gamma   90.00
#
_symmetry.space_group_name_H-M   'P 1'
#
loop_
_entity.id
_entity.type
_entity.pdbx_description
1 polymer ?
#
loop_
_entity_poly.entity_id
_entity_poly.type
_entity_poly.pdbx_seq_one_letter_code
_entity_poly.pdbx_strand_id
1 'polypeptide(L)'
;VVGAAVIVPVAGINTALGLNSVQDAFSVAIISMMLISAVLSLLGIALIKERHIPETTKEDKVKVTDIFGMIKTNGALRIRLADMLFTGFIWNFLFATATYYAKWAYCTDLTTGAVDTAKLGTFTMVSSLLMFFPLIIGTLVASPIMKAIGSPIRFHRILILLEFVPGGILFVLQMVGLLQSLPAVYLLCMGVCACAIGMDYIPGEVINIEAMDYEIYKNGKDRS
;
A
#
# COMPACT_ATOMS: atom_id res chain seq x y z
N VAL A 1 5.47 3.07 0.51
CA VAL A 1 5.93 2.95 1.90
C VAL A 1 7.26 3.69 2.08
N VAL A 2 8.28 3.41 1.26
CA VAL A 2 9.60 4.05 1.35
C VAL A 2 9.55 5.57 1.15
N GLY A 3 8.70 6.09 0.24
CA GLY A 3 8.63 7.52 -0.07
C GLY A 3 8.21 8.40 1.11
N ALA A 4 7.25 7.97 1.93
CA ALA A 4 6.80 8.73 3.09
C ALA A 4 7.83 8.73 4.23
N ALA A 5 8.54 7.61 4.44
CA ALA A 5 9.63 7.52 5.40
C ALA A 5 10.85 8.40 5.03
N VAL A 6 11.00 8.74 3.75
CA VAL A 6 12.09 9.59 3.26
C VAL A 6 11.83 11.08 3.50
N ILE A 7 10.57 11.51 3.45
CA ILE A 7 10.23 12.94 3.60
C ILE A 7 10.51 13.46 5.02
N VAL A 8 10.27 12.65 6.05
CA VAL A 8 10.48 13.05 7.45
C VAL A 8 11.96 13.32 7.78
N PRO A 9 12.91 12.47 7.38
CA PRO A 9 14.32 12.72 7.66
C PRO A 9 14.97 13.76 6.74
N VAL A 10 14.38 14.14 5.59
CA VAL A 10 15.02 15.06 4.63
C VAL A 10 15.40 16.40 5.27
N ALA A 11 14.51 17.00 6.05
CA ALA A 11 14.82 18.25 6.73
C ALA A 11 15.94 18.10 7.78
N GLY A 12 15.93 16.98 8.52
CA GLY A 12 16.99 16.64 9.48
C GLY A 12 18.33 16.32 8.81
N ILE A 13 18.31 15.61 7.69
CA ILE A 13 19.50 15.29 6.91
C ILE A 13 20.12 16.57 6.33
N ASN A 14 19.30 17.47 5.81
CA ASN A 14 19.76 18.75 5.27
C ASN A 14 20.53 19.57 6.33
N THR A 15 19.98 19.64 7.55
CA THR A 15 20.63 20.34 8.67
C THR A 15 21.89 19.61 9.17
N ALA A 16 21.84 18.28 9.29
CA ALA A 16 22.93 17.48 9.85
C ALA A 16 24.14 17.38 8.90
N LEU A 17 23.91 17.33 7.60
CA LEU A 17 24.96 17.19 6.58
C LEU A 17 25.39 18.51 5.94
N GLY A 18 24.77 19.64 6.31
CA GLY A 18 25.09 20.95 5.74
C GLY A 18 24.86 21.02 4.23
N LEU A 19 23.87 20.31 3.71
CA LEU A 19 23.59 20.24 2.28
C LEU A 19 22.99 21.56 1.79
N ASN A 20 23.44 22.01 0.62
CA ASN A 20 23.07 23.31 0.08
C ASN A 20 21.69 23.32 -0.58
N SER A 21 21.08 22.16 -0.81
CA SER A 21 19.78 22.08 -1.43
C SER A 21 18.91 20.95 -0.87
N VAL A 22 17.59 21.15 -0.90
CA VAL A 22 16.61 20.12 -0.55
C VAL A 22 16.71 18.92 -1.51
N GLN A 23 17.12 19.17 -2.75
CA GLN A 23 17.30 18.13 -3.76
C GLN A 23 18.43 17.15 -3.40
N ASP A 24 19.55 17.69 -2.87
CA ASP A 24 20.67 16.86 -2.42
C ASP A 24 20.28 16.02 -1.20
N ALA A 25 19.54 16.60 -0.25
CA ALA A 25 19.02 15.88 0.91
C ALA A 25 18.07 14.75 0.50
N PHE A 26 17.21 14.98 -0.49
CA PHE A 26 16.35 13.93 -1.07
C PHE A 26 17.17 12.81 -1.70
N SER A 27 18.17 13.14 -2.49
CA SER A 27 19.04 12.16 -3.16
C SER A 27 19.76 11.29 -2.15
N VAL A 28 20.35 11.89 -1.11
CA VAL A 28 21.00 11.14 -0.03
C VAL A 28 20.02 10.22 0.71
N ALA A 29 18.84 10.73 1.03
CA ALA A 29 17.81 9.95 1.72
C ALA A 29 17.34 8.74 0.88
N ILE A 30 17.08 8.93 -0.41
CA ILE A 30 16.66 7.86 -1.33
C ILE A 30 17.75 6.81 -1.46
N ILE A 31 19.00 7.22 -1.72
CA ILE A 31 20.12 6.28 -1.89
C ILE A 31 20.35 5.49 -0.60
N SER A 32 20.33 6.15 0.56
CA SER A 32 20.50 5.48 1.85
C SER A 32 19.42 4.43 2.11
N MET A 33 18.15 4.76 1.83
CA MET A 33 17.03 3.83 1.98
C MET A 33 17.11 2.67 1.01
N MET A 34 17.53 2.91 -0.23
CA MET A 34 17.73 1.83 -1.22
C MET A 34 18.84 0.88 -0.77
N LEU A 35 19.96 1.39 -0.25
CA LEU A 35 21.05 0.56 0.28
C LEU A 35 20.61 -0.25 1.49
N ILE A 36 19.91 0.36 2.46
CA ILE A 36 19.38 -0.35 3.63
C ILE A 36 18.40 -1.44 3.20
N SER A 37 17.49 -1.12 2.29
CA SER A 37 16.52 -2.09 1.76
C SER A 37 17.20 -3.24 1.04
N ALA A 38 18.22 -2.97 0.21
CA ALA A 38 18.99 -4.00 -0.48
C ALA A 38 19.72 -4.92 0.51
N VAL A 39 20.37 -4.36 1.53
CA VAL A 39 21.05 -5.15 2.56
C VAL A 39 20.06 -6.03 3.32
N LEU A 40 18.93 -5.47 3.77
CA LEU A 40 17.91 -6.23 4.49
C LEU A 40 17.28 -7.32 3.62
N SER A 41 17.07 -7.07 2.33
CA SER A 41 16.55 -8.06 1.38
C SER A 41 17.56 -9.20 1.17
N LEU A 42 18.84 -8.89 0.99
CA LEU A 42 19.89 -9.90 0.86
C LEU A 42 20.04 -10.74 2.13
N LEU A 43 19.99 -10.11 3.30
CA LEU A 43 19.98 -10.83 4.58
C LEU A 43 18.74 -11.72 4.70
N GLY A 44 17.55 -11.23 4.31
CA GLY A 44 16.33 -12.02 4.30
C GLY A 44 16.48 -13.26 3.43
N ILE A 45 16.97 -13.13 2.20
CA ILE A 45 17.22 -14.25 1.29
C ILE A 45 18.26 -15.22 1.87
N ALA A 46 19.34 -14.72 2.44
CA ALA A 46 20.40 -15.55 3.04
C ALA A 46 19.93 -16.35 4.26
N LEU A 47 18.96 -15.81 5.01
CA LEU A 47 18.41 -16.45 6.22
C LEU A 47 17.25 -17.41 5.92
N ILE A 48 16.61 -17.30 4.74
CA ILE A 48 15.57 -18.23 4.30
C ILE A 48 16.22 -19.56 3.95
N LYS A 49 15.88 -20.59 4.73
CA LYS A 49 16.28 -21.96 4.46
C LYS A 49 15.07 -22.70 3.88
N GLU A 50 15.13 -23.00 2.59
CA GLU A 50 14.14 -23.89 1.98
C GLU A 50 14.20 -25.27 2.65
N ARG A 51 13.12 -25.67 3.29
CA ARG A 51 13.01 -26.96 4.00
C ARG A 51 12.47 -28.08 3.12
N HIS A 52 11.75 -27.74 2.07
CA HIS A 52 11.22 -28.66 1.08
C HIS A 52 11.38 -28.06 -0.32
N ILE A 53 12.28 -28.64 -1.10
CA ILE A 53 12.36 -28.41 -2.53
C ILE A 53 11.61 -29.58 -3.16
N PRO A 54 10.42 -29.37 -3.74
CA PRO A 54 9.75 -30.44 -4.49
C PRO A 54 10.67 -30.85 -5.64
N GLU A 55 10.80 -32.17 -5.87
CA GLU A 55 11.51 -32.70 -7.03
C GLU A 55 10.77 -32.26 -8.30
N THR A 56 11.24 -31.18 -8.91
CA THR A 56 10.70 -30.70 -10.18
C THR A 56 11.18 -31.61 -11.30
N THR A 57 10.28 -32.36 -11.91
CA THR A 57 10.54 -33.07 -13.14
C THR A 57 10.63 -32.09 -14.32
N LYS A 58 11.32 -32.47 -15.40
CA LYS A 58 11.44 -31.61 -16.61
C LYS A 58 10.09 -31.22 -17.24
N GLU A 59 9.03 -31.96 -16.90
CA GLU A 59 7.67 -31.72 -17.37
C GLU A 59 6.94 -30.60 -16.61
N ASP A 60 7.46 -30.21 -15.42
CA ASP A 60 6.85 -29.17 -14.56
C ASP A 60 7.30 -27.74 -14.89
N LYS A 61 8.08 -27.54 -15.97
CA LYS A 61 8.49 -26.21 -16.38
C LYS A 61 7.32 -25.42 -16.99
N VAL A 62 6.75 -24.54 -16.19
CA VAL A 62 5.70 -23.62 -16.63
C VAL A 62 6.25 -22.64 -17.67
N LYS A 63 5.65 -22.60 -18.85
CA LYS A 63 5.97 -21.63 -19.89
C LYS A 63 5.16 -20.35 -19.64
N VAL A 64 5.75 -19.20 -19.99
CA VAL A 64 5.04 -17.91 -19.90
C VAL A 64 3.69 -17.94 -20.65
N THR A 65 3.61 -18.68 -21.75
CA THR A 65 2.36 -18.91 -22.51
C THR A 65 1.28 -19.62 -21.69
N ASP A 66 1.67 -20.47 -20.74
CA ASP A 66 0.74 -21.23 -19.92
C ASP A 66 0.06 -20.31 -18.89
N ILE A 67 0.74 -19.26 -18.44
CA ILE A 67 0.18 -18.23 -17.57
C ILE A 67 -1.00 -17.52 -18.26
N PHE A 68 -0.85 -17.12 -19.52
CA PHE A 68 -1.95 -16.53 -20.29
C PHE A 68 -3.11 -17.52 -20.52
N GLY A 69 -2.77 -18.78 -20.74
CA GLY A 69 -3.76 -19.86 -20.82
C GLY A 69 -4.55 -20.00 -19.53
N MET A 70 -3.87 -20.00 -18.39
CA MET A 70 -4.47 -20.09 -17.06
C MET A 70 -5.39 -18.91 -16.77
N ILE A 71 -4.97 -17.68 -17.05
CA ILE A 71 -5.81 -16.49 -16.90
C ILE A 71 -7.08 -16.60 -17.76
N LYS A 72 -6.99 -17.18 -18.96
CA LYS A 72 -8.13 -17.33 -19.87
C LYS A 72 -9.14 -18.37 -19.37
N THR A 73 -8.67 -19.47 -18.77
CA THR A 73 -9.50 -20.60 -18.34
C THR A 73 -10.01 -20.49 -16.92
N ASN A 74 -9.24 -19.83 -16.03
CA ASN A 74 -9.57 -19.68 -14.62
C ASN A 74 -10.33 -18.38 -14.35
N GLY A 75 -11.65 -18.47 -14.17
CA GLY A 75 -12.50 -17.32 -13.87
C GLY A 75 -12.21 -16.69 -12.51
N ALA A 76 -11.86 -17.47 -11.49
CA ALA A 76 -11.52 -16.99 -10.16
C ALA A 76 -10.26 -16.12 -10.20
N LEU A 77 -9.23 -16.59 -10.91
CA LEU A 77 -7.98 -15.85 -11.08
C LEU A 77 -8.20 -14.53 -11.81
N ARG A 78 -9.04 -14.50 -12.86
CA ARG A 78 -9.37 -13.24 -13.57
C ARG A 78 -10.03 -12.21 -12.67
N ILE A 79 -11.00 -12.64 -11.86
CA ILE A 79 -11.68 -11.75 -10.91
C ILE A 79 -10.67 -11.23 -9.89
N ARG A 80 -9.80 -12.10 -9.39
CA ARG A 80 -8.78 -11.70 -8.43
C ARG A 80 -7.75 -10.73 -9.02
N LEU A 81 -7.31 -10.94 -10.25
CA LEU A 81 -6.41 -10.01 -10.94
C LEU A 81 -7.05 -8.62 -11.15
N ALA A 82 -8.34 -8.59 -11.51
CA ALA A 82 -9.07 -7.34 -11.61
C ALA A 82 -9.18 -6.63 -10.24
N ASP A 83 -9.50 -7.37 -9.20
CA ASP A 83 -9.56 -6.89 -7.82
C ASP A 83 -8.20 -6.29 -7.38
N MET A 84 -7.10 -7.02 -7.58
CA MET A 84 -5.74 -6.52 -7.29
C MET A 84 -5.39 -5.25 -8.05
N LEU A 85 -5.81 -5.13 -9.30
CA LEU A 85 -5.61 -3.93 -10.10
C LEU A 85 -6.32 -2.74 -9.46
N PHE A 86 -7.60 -2.87 -9.12
CA PHE A 86 -8.37 -1.79 -8.50
C PHE A 86 -7.88 -1.44 -7.10
N THR A 87 -7.57 -2.43 -6.27
CA THR A 87 -6.99 -2.20 -4.93
C THR A 87 -5.63 -1.50 -5.02
N GLY A 88 -4.79 -1.91 -5.98
CA GLY A 88 -3.52 -1.24 -6.24
C GLY A 88 -3.69 0.22 -6.68
N PHE A 89 -4.74 0.54 -7.43
CA PHE A 89 -5.09 1.92 -7.76
C PHE A 89 -5.44 2.74 -6.52
N ILE A 90 -6.32 2.22 -5.66
CA ILE A 90 -6.75 2.90 -4.41
C ILE A 90 -5.52 3.24 -3.57
N TRP A 91 -4.63 2.29 -3.37
CA TRP A 91 -3.39 2.46 -2.62
C TRP A 91 -2.51 3.58 -3.18
N ASN A 92 -2.18 3.51 -4.46
CA ASN A 92 -1.31 4.51 -5.09
C ASN A 92 -1.97 5.89 -5.13
N PHE A 93 -3.29 5.95 -5.35
CA PHE A 93 -4.04 7.19 -5.38
C PHE A 93 -4.09 7.85 -4.00
N LEU A 94 -4.24 7.07 -2.94
CA LEU A 94 -4.24 7.54 -1.57
C LEU A 94 -2.92 8.28 -1.24
N PHE A 95 -1.78 7.70 -1.58
CA PHE A 95 -0.47 8.33 -1.35
C PHE A 95 -0.24 9.56 -2.23
N ALA A 96 -0.59 9.49 -3.50
CA ALA A 96 -0.42 10.61 -4.41
C ALA A 96 -1.29 11.80 -3.99
N THR A 97 -2.57 11.58 -3.69
CA THR A 97 -3.50 12.63 -3.31
C THR A 97 -3.14 13.30 -1.99
N ALA A 98 -2.56 12.57 -1.03
CA ALA A 98 -2.15 13.15 0.25
C ALA A 98 -1.16 14.31 0.07
N THR A 99 -0.17 14.15 -0.81
CA THR A 99 0.81 15.18 -1.09
C THR A 99 0.20 16.41 -1.79
N TYR A 100 -0.67 16.16 -2.76
CA TYR A 100 -1.37 17.24 -3.48
C TYR A 100 -2.35 17.98 -2.58
N TYR A 101 -3.13 17.29 -1.77
CA TYR A 101 -4.02 17.89 -0.80
C TYR A 101 -3.26 18.76 0.21
N ALA A 102 -2.18 18.22 0.79
CA ALA A 102 -1.34 18.96 1.72
C ALA A 102 -0.86 20.28 1.14
N LYS A 103 -0.28 20.24 -0.06
CA LYS A 103 0.30 21.42 -0.70
C LYS A 103 -0.76 22.39 -1.19
N TRP A 104 -1.70 21.93 -2.01
CA TRP A 104 -2.56 22.81 -2.80
C TRP A 104 -3.89 23.15 -2.13
N ALA A 105 -4.45 22.23 -1.35
CA ALA A 105 -5.73 22.46 -0.71
C ALA A 105 -5.61 23.05 0.71
N TYR A 106 -4.56 22.67 1.46
CA TYR A 106 -4.47 23.02 2.87
C TYR A 106 -3.39 24.05 3.22
N CYS A 107 -2.22 23.99 2.55
CA CYS A 107 -1.06 24.84 2.91
C CYS A 107 -0.82 25.98 1.95
N THR A 108 -1.58 26.12 0.87
CA THR A 108 -1.47 27.23 -0.08
C THR A 108 -2.57 28.26 0.19
N ASP A 109 -2.17 29.51 0.35
CA ASP A 109 -3.09 30.62 0.34
C ASP A 109 -3.61 30.84 -1.09
N LEU A 110 -4.90 30.63 -1.29
CA LEU A 110 -5.54 30.72 -2.61
C LEU A 110 -5.56 32.15 -3.17
N THR A 111 -5.37 33.19 -2.32
CA THR A 111 -5.38 34.58 -2.76
C THR A 111 -4.02 35.05 -3.24
N THR A 112 -2.96 34.61 -2.55
CA THR A 112 -1.58 35.06 -2.84
C THR A 112 -0.77 34.00 -3.60
N GLY A 113 -1.25 32.74 -3.64
CA GLY A 113 -0.51 31.59 -4.18
C GLY A 113 0.70 31.17 -3.32
N ALA A 114 0.90 31.81 -2.15
CA ALA A 114 2.01 31.50 -1.27
C ALA A 114 1.78 30.18 -0.52
N VAL A 115 2.82 29.34 -0.45
CA VAL A 115 2.79 28.06 0.27
C VAL A 115 3.41 28.25 1.66
N ASP A 116 2.67 27.95 2.71
CA ASP A 116 3.20 27.88 4.07
C ASP A 116 4.01 26.58 4.21
N THR A 117 5.33 26.71 4.09
CA THR A 117 6.27 25.58 4.13
C THR A 117 6.35 24.91 5.50
N ALA A 118 6.18 25.66 6.61
CA ALA A 118 6.19 25.11 7.96
C ALA A 118 4.94 24.26 8.21
N LYS A 119 3.78 24.78 7.81
CA LYS A 119 2.51 24.05 7.88
C LYS A 119 2.52 22.81 6.99
N LEU A 120 3.08 22.91 5.78
CA LEU A 120 3.23 21.79 4.85
C LEU A 120 4.12 20.69 5.44
N GLY A 121 5.26 21.03 6.02
CA GLY A 121 6.16 20.09 6.66
C GLY A 121 5.48 19.33 7.80
N THR A 122 4.82 20.05 8.70
CA THR A 122 4.08 19.47 9.83
C THR A 122 2.95 18.54 9.35
N PHE A 123 2.15 19.01 8.39
CA PHE A 123 1.04 18.22 7.87
C PHE A 123 1.51 16.95 7.16
N THR A 124 2.57 17.04 6.37
CA THR A 124 3.15 15.89 5.67
C THR A 124 3.70 14.86 6.66
N MET A 125 4.36 15.32 7.72
CA MET A 125 4.85 14.44 8.79
C MET A 125 3.70 13.70 9.48
N VAL A 126 2.66 14.42 9.92
CA VAL A 126 1.50 13.82 10.58
C VAL A 126 0.75 12.86 9.66
N SER A 127 0.55 13.25 8.40
CA SER A 127 -0.07 12.38 7.39
C SER A 127 0.71 11.08 7.20
N SER A 128 2.03 11.16 7.10
CA SER A 128 2.89 9.99 6.95
C SER A 128 2.78 9.04 8.15
N LEU A 129 2.81 9.56 9.36
CA LEU A 129 2.64 8.77 10.58
C LEU A 129 1.26 8.09 10.62
N LEU A 130 0.19 8.83 10.30
CA LEU A 130 -1.18 8.32 10.27
C LEU A 130 -1.45 7.33 9.11
N MET A 131 -0.60 7.29 8.11
CA MET A 131 -0.65 6.24 7.08
C MET A 131 0.13 5.00 7.49
N PHE A 132 1.29 5.16 8.11
CA PHE A 132 2.17 4.05 8.45
C PHE A 132 1.72 3.25 9.67
N PHE A 133 1.45 3.91 10.79
CA PHE A 133 1.10 3.21 12.02
C PHE A 133 -0.19 2.40 11.89
N PRO A 134 -1.29 2.96 11.37
CA PRO A 134 -2.51 2.19 11.16
C PRO A 134 -2.33 1.01 10.20
N LEU A 135 -1.51 1.17 9.14
CA LEU A 135 -1.20 0.09 8.21
C LEU A 135 -0.50 -1.07 8.92
N ILE A 136 0.53 -0.79 9.73
CA ILE A 136 1.23 -1.82 10.51
C ILE A 136 0.29 -2.49 11.50
N ILE A 137 -0.49 -1.69 12.25
CA ILE A 137 -1.46 -2.20 13.22
C ILE A 137 -2.49 -3.08 12.49
N GLY A 138 -3.01 -2.63 11.35
CA GLY A 138 -3.93 -3.39 10.52
C GLY A 138 -3.38 -4.76 10.15
N THR A 139 -2.14 -4.81 9.65
CA THR A 139 -1.48 -6.07 9.29
C THR A 139 -1.34 -7.00 10.50
N LEU A 140 -0.98 -6.48 11.67
CA LEU A 140 -0.80 -7.29 12.89
C LEU A 140 -2.13 -7.88 13.40
N VAL A 141 -3.24 -7.14 13.30
CA VAL A 141 -4.56 -7.60 13.80
C VAL A 141 -5.36 -8.36 12.77
N ALA A 142 -4.95 -8.39 11.50
CA ALA A 142 -5.69 -9.02 10.41
C ALA A 142 -5.96 -10.51 10.64
N SER A 143 -4.93 -11.28 11.03
CA SER A 143 -5.06 -12.73 11.21
C SER A 143 -6.08 -13.13 12.30
N PRO A 144 -6.04 -12.58 13.52
CA PRO A 144 -7.05 -12.89 14.53
C PRO A 144 -8.46 -12.44 14.13
N ILE A 145 -8.62 -11.30 13.47
CA ILE A 145 -9.93 -10.82 13.00
C ILE A 145 -10.47 -11.73 11.90
N MET A 146 -9.64 -12.10 10.93
CA MET A 146 -10.01 -13.03 9.86
C MET A 146 -10.48 -14.37 10.41
N LYS A 147 -9.77 -14.91 11.43
CA LYS A 147 -10.19 -16.15 12.10
C LYS A 147 -11.54 -16.00 12.80
N ALA A 148 -11.81 -14.87 13.45
CA ALA A 148 -13.09 -14.60 14.11
C ALA A 148 -14.25 -14.50 13.09
N ILE A 149 -14.02 -13.93 11.91
CA ILE A 149 -15.01 -13.84 10.83
C ILE A 149 -15.22 -15.20 10.14
N GLY A 150 -14.20 -16.06 10.14
CA GLY A 150 -14.26 -17.42 9.61
C GLY A 150 -14.25 -17.54 8.07
N SER A 151 -14.06 -16.42 7.33
CA SER A 151 -14.01 -16.43 5.88
C SER A 151 -13.14 -15.29 5.34
N PRO A 152 -12.05 -15.61 4.60
CA PRO A 152 -11.20 -14.60 3.98
C PRO A 152 -11.97 -13.66 3.04
N ILE A 153 -12.87 -14.21 2.22
CA ILE A 153 -13.67 -13.45 1.25
C ILE A 153 -14.63 -12.48 1.96
N ARG A 154 -15.26 -12.90 3.06
CA ARG A 154 -16.14 -12.00 3.83
C ARG A 154 -15.35 -10.87 4.48
N PHE A 155 -14.18 -11.21 5.01
CA PHE A 155 -13.30 -10.22 5.62
C PHE A 155 -12.83 -9.21 4.59
N HIS A 156 -12.33 -9.67 3.45
CA HIS A 156 -11.92 -8.81 2.33
C HIS A 156 -13.04 -7.83 1.89
N ARG A 157 -14.28 -8.31 1.75
CA ARG A 157 -15.43 -7.45 1.42
C ARG A 157 -15.69 -6.35 2.46
N ILE A 158 -15.54 -6.67 3.74
CA ILE A 158 -15.67 -5.67 4.81
C ILE A 158 -14.57 -4.62 4.69
N LEU A 159 -13.35 -5.04 4.40
CA LEU A 159 -12.21 -4.14 4.24
C LEU A 159 -12.37 -3.20 3.04
N ILE A 160 -12.85 -3.69 1.91
CA ILE A 160 -13.19 -2.84 0.75
C ILE A 160 -14.21 -1.75 1.14
N LEU A 161 -15.22 -2.08 1.94
CA LEU A 161 -16.18 -1.08 2.42
C LEU A 161 -15.51 -0.05 3.35
N LEU A 162 -14.60 -0.49 4.22
CA LEU A 162 -13.82 0.39 5.10
C LEU A 162 -12.86 1.30 4.32
N GLU A 163 -12.45 0.93 3.13
CA GLU A 163 -11.67 1.78 2.22
C GLU A 163 -12.57 2.75 1.45
N PHE A 164 -13.70 2.27 0.98
CA PHE A 164 -14.61 3.03 0.13
C PHE A 164 -15.36 4.13 0.89
N VAL A 165 -15.84 3.85 2.11
CA VAL A 165 -16.64 4.80 2.91
C VAL A 165 -15.87 6.09 3.23
N PRO A 166 -14.62 6.04 3.75
CA PRO A 166 -13.83 7.24 3.95
C PRO A 166 -13.59 8.03 2.66
N GLY A 167 -13.33 7.35 1.54
CA GLY A 167 -13.21 7.99 0.23
C GLY A 167 -14.49 8.73 -0.18
N GLY A 168 -15.64 8.12 0.04
CA GLY A 168 -16.96 8.75 -0.18
C GLY A 168 -17.19 9.98 0.70
N ILE A 169 -16.80 9.91 1.97
CA ILE A 169 -16.87 11.05 2.90
C ILE A 169 -16.00 12.21 2.38
N LEU A 170 -14.75 11.94 2.01
CA LEU A 170 -13.86 12.97 1.48
C LEU A 170 -14.39 13.58 0.18
N PHE A 171 -14.96 12.76 -0.71
CA PHE A 171 -15.58 13.23 -1.93
C PHE A 171 -16.75 14.20 -1.65
N VAL A 172 -17.65 13.83 -0.74
CA VAL A 172 -18.79 14.69 -0.34
C VAL A 172 -18.30 16.00 0.27
N LEU A 173 -17.32 15.94 1.19
CA LEU A 173 -16.73 17.13 1.80
C LEU A 173 -16.07 18.06 0.77
N GLN A 174 -15.45 17.51 -0.27
CA GLN A 174 -14.89 18.28 -1.36
C GLN A 174 -15.99 18.95 -2.18
N MET A 175 -17.07 18.25 -2.48
CA MET A 175 -18.20 18.78 -3.25
C MET A 175 -18.91 19.96 -2.56
N VAL A 176 -18.98 19.92 -1.22
CA VAL A 176 -19.58 21.01 -0.42
C VAL A 176 -18.55 22.09 0.00
N GLY A 177 -17.31 21.97 -0.44
CA GLY A 177 -16.25 22.96 -0.17
C GLY A 177 -15.73 22.97 1.28
N LEU A 178 -16.07 21.95 2.09
CA LEU A 178 -15.67 21.88 3.50
C LEU A 178 -14.35 21.15 3.73
N LEU A 179 -13.82 20.44 2.75
CA LEU A 179 -12.63 19.58 2.93
C LEU A 179 -11.40 20.39 3.39
N GLN A 180 -11.23 21.61 2.90
CA GLN A 180 -10.10 22.46 3.25
C GLN A 180 -10.16 22.95 4.71
N SER A 181 -11.35 23.13 5.27
CA SER A 181 -11.56 23.57 6.65
C SER A 181 -11.49 22.44 7.67
N LEU A 182 -11.48 21.17 7.22
CA LEU A 182 -11.55 19.97 8.06
C LEU A 182 -10.34 19.02 7.85
N PRO A 183 -9.09 19.51 8.03
CA PRO A 183 -7.91 18.67 7.81
C PRO A 183 -7.84 17.47 8.74
N ALA A 184 -8.39 17.56 9.94
CA ALA A 184 -8.47 16.43 10.87
C ALA A 184 -9.34 15.29 10.35
N VAL A 185 -10.45 15.59 9.68
CA VAL A 185 -11.31 14.58 9.06
C VAL A 185 -10.58 13.91 7.90
N TYR A 186 -9.86 14.68 7.09
CA TYR A 186 -9.01 14.13 6.04
C TYR A 186 -8.00 13.12 6.61
N LEU A 187 -7.25 13.52 7.63
CA LEU A 187 -6.24 12.66 8.27
C LEU A 187 -6.86 11.40 8.89
N LEU A 188 -8.02 11.51 9.52
CA LEU A 188 -8.74 10.38 10.09
C LEU A 188 -9.18 9.38 9.00
N CYS A 189 -9.77 9.87 7.91
CA CYS A 189 -10.16 9.05 6.77
C CYS A 189 -8.96 8.32 6.16
N MET A 190 -7.82 9.01 6.01
CA MET A 190 -6.57 8.42 5.53
C MET A 190 -6.08 7.31 6.47
N GLY A 191 -6.12 7.52 7.78
CA GLY A 191 -5.73 6.51 8.77
C GLY A 191 -6.61 5.26 8.72
N VAL A 192 -7.93 5.44 8.58
CA VAL A 192 -8.88 4.31 8.44
C VAL A 192 -8.61 3.52 7.17
N CYS A 193 -8.43 4.20 6.03
CA CYS A 193 -8.05 3.53 4.78
C CYS A 193 -6.72 2.78 4.91
N ALA A 194 -5.70 3.39 5.48
CA ALA A 194 -4.39 2.75 5.68
C ALA A 194 -4.49 1.51 6.57
N CYS A 195 -5.29 1.56 7.62
CA CYS A 195 -5.55 0.41 8.48
C CYS A 195 -6.27 -0.73 7.73
N ALA A 196 -7.30 -0.41 6.95
CA ALA A 196 -8.03 -1.39 6.14
C ALA A 196 -7.12 -2.05 5.11
N ILE A 197 -6.31 -1.27 4.39
CA ILE A 197 -5.31 -1.76 3.45
C ILE A 197 -4.29 -2.69 4.14
N GLY A 198 -3.81 -2.30 5.33
CA GLY A 198 -2.90 -3.14 6.13
C GLY A 198 -3.53 -4.48 6.50
N MET A 199 -4.81 -4.47 6.89
CA MET A 199 -5.54 -5.70 7.18
C MET A 199 -5.76 -6.56 5.94
N ASP A 200 -5.90 -5.97 4.76
CA ASP A 200 -6.22 -6.69 3.52
C ASP A 200 -5.05 -7.51 2.95
N TYR A 201 -3.83 -7.26 3.38
CA TYR A 201 -2.67 -8.07 2.96
C TYR A 201 -2.85 -9.56 3.28
N ILE A 202 -3.44 -9.90 4.44
CA ILE A 202 -3.60 -11.30 4.85
C ILE A 202 -4.71 -12.02 4.06
N PRO A 203 -5.97 -11.56 4.06
CA PRO A 203 -7.01 -12.22 3.28
C PRO A 203 -6.74 -12.19 1.78
N GLY A 204 -6.08 -11.13 1.29
CA GLY A 204 -5.68 -11.01 -0.09
C GLY A 204 -4.78 -12.15 -0.55
N GLU A 205 -3.74 -12.49 0.23
CA GLU A 205 -2.84 -13.59 -0.08
C GLU A 205 -3.54 -14.97 0.03
N VAL A 206 -4.40 -15.16 1.02
CA VAL A 206 -5.19 -16.40 1.14
C VAL A 206 -6.08 -16.60 -0.08
N ILE A 207 -6.77 -15.55 -0.53
CA ILE A 207 -7.62 -15.60 -1.73
C ILE A 207 -6.79 -15.87 -3.00
N ASN A 208 -5.55 -15.36 -3.08
CA ASN A 208 -4.64 -15.68 -4.18
C ASN A 208 -4.33 -17.17 -4.25
N ILE A 209 -3.98 -17.77 -3.10
CA ILE A 209 -3.69 -19.21 -3.01
C ILE A 209 -4.95 -20.02 -3.39
N GLU A 210 -6.11 -19.70 -2.84
CA GLU A 210 -7.36 -20.38 -3.17
C GLU A 210 -7.72 -20.29 -4.67
N ALA A 211 -7.44 -19.15 -5.31
CA ALA A 211 -7.66 -18.96 -6.75
C ALA A 211 -6.70 -19.81 -7.60
N MET A 212 -5.48 -20.06 -7.14
CA MET A 212 -4.51 -20.93 -7.78
C MET A 212 -4.89 -22.40 -7.57
N ASP A 213 -5.26 -22.80 -6.36
CA ASP A 213 -5.70 -24.17 -6.04
C ASP A 213 -6.94 -24.56 -6.84
N TYR A 214 -7.82 -23.61 -7.17
CA TYR A 214 -8.96 -23.85 -8.05
C TYR A 214 -8.55 -24.34 -9.45
N GLU A 215 -7.40 -23.89 -9.96
CA GLU A 215 -6.86 -24.36 -11.25
C GLU A 215 -6.45 -25.84 -11.17
N ILE A 216 -5.79 -26.22 -10.07
CA ILE A 216 -5.40 -27.61 -9.82
C ILE A 216 -6.65 -28.51 -9.77
N TYR A 217 -7.66 -28.07 -9.02
CA TYR A 217 -8.93 -28.81 -8.90
C TYR A 217 -9.63 -28.98 -10.25
N LYS A 218 -9.65 -27.94 -11.08
CA LYS A 218 -10.38 -27.93 -12.35
C LYS A 218 -9.66 -28.69 -13.46
N ASN A 219 -8.34 -28.54 -13.56
CA ASN A 219 -7.55 -29.02 -14.69
C ASN A 219 -6.61 -30.17 -14.34
N GLY A 220 -6.53 -30.58 -13.07
CA GLY A 220 -5.67 -31.66 -12.59
C GLY A 220 -4.17 -31.42 -12.79
N LYS A 221 -3.76 -30.19 -13.10
CA LYS A 221 -2.35 -29.82 -13.31
C LYS A 221 -1.97 -28.77 -12.30
N ASP A 222 -0.96 -29.06 -11.50
CA ASP A 222 -0.29 -28.08 -10.67
C ASP A 222 0.55 -27.16 -11.57
N ARG A 223 0.20 -25.88 -11.60
CA ARG A 223 0.90 -24.81 -12.33
C ARG A 223 1.25 -23.64 -11.40
N SER A 224 1.16 -23.85 -10.05
CA SER A 224 1.49 -22.86 -9.04
C SER A 224 3.00 -22.58 -8.93
#